data_9e5bc343c72020a592f575ff6f0f9c84
#
_entry.id   9e5bc343c72020a592f575ff6f0f9c84
#
_cell.length_a   1.000
_cell.length_b   1.000
_cell.length_c   1.000
_cell.angle_alpha   90.00
_cell.angle_beta   90.00
_cell.angle_gamma   90.00
#
_symmetry.space_group_name_H-M   'P 1'
#
loop_
_entity.id
_entity.type
_entity.pdbx_description
1 polymer ?
#
loop_
_entity_poly.entity_id
_entity_poly.type
_entity_poly.pdbx_seq_one_letter_code
_entity_poly.pdbx_strand_id
1 'polypeptide(L)'
;YQRSCNIVRQNILAGNSFLTNLTCRTPVDTNLTLKDIYYHSKAIYKLWVKDTFTVFSPEIFVRIHQGKISSYPMKGTIDASIPSAAQLLMNDPKEAAEHATIVDLIRNDLSMVANQVSVSRYRYIDTLQTNQGAILQTSSEIQGVLPENYPEHLGELIFRLLPAGSI
;
A
#
# COMPACT_ATOMS: atom_id res chain seq x y z
N TYR A 1 -8.37 16.15 -16.26
CA TYR A 1 -7.10 15.80 -15.62
C TYR A 1 -6.06 16.93 -15.73
N GLN A 2 -5.69 17.36 -16.96
CA GLN A 2 -4.63 18.33 -17.20
C GLN A 2 -4.79 19.66 -16.43
N ARG A 3 -6.03 20.20 -16.36
CA ARG A 3 -6.32 21.40 -15.57
C ARG A 3 -6.00 21.23 -14.08
N SER A 4 -6.44 20.10 -13.49
CA SER A 4 -6.19 19.80 -12.08
C SER A 4 -4.69 19.57 -11.81
N CYS A 5 -4.00 18.87 -12.72
CA CYS A 5 -2.55 18.67 -12.64
C CYS A 5 -1.78 20.00 -12.67
N ASN A 6 -2.18 20.94 -13.53
CA ASN A 6 -1.56 22.27 -13.60
C ASN A 6 -1.77 23.07 -12.31
N ILE A 7 -2.96 23.00 -11.68
CA ILE A 7 -3.23 23.66 -10.40
C ILE A 7 -2.33 23.08 -9.30
N VAL A 8 -2.23 21.75 -9.20
CA VAL A 8 -1.35 21.07 -8.23
C VAL A 8 0.09 21.50 -8.43
N ARG A 9 0.59 21.45 -9.68
CA ARG A 9 1.95 21.87 -10.02
C ARG A 9 2.24 23.30 -9.61
N GLN A 10 1.33 24.25 -9.89
CA GLN A 10 1.49 25.65 -9.49
C GLN A 10 1.59 25.80 -7.98
N ASN A 11 0.77 25.08 -7.20
CA ASN A 11 0.82 25.11 -5.74
C ASN A 11 2.10 24.50 -5.17
N ILE A 12 2.61 23.42 -5.76
CA ILE A 12 3.92 22.85 -5.38
C ILE A 12 5.04 23.86 -5.66
N LEU A 13 5.07 24.45 -6.84
CA LEU A 13 6.08 25.47 -7.22
C LEU A 13 6.02 26.73 -6.34
N ALA A 14 4.83 27.09 -5.86
CA ALA A 14 4.63 28.19 -4.93
C ALA A 14 4.99 27.85 -3.46
N GLY A 15 5.40 26.62 -3.17
CA GLY A 15 5.75 26.18 -1.83
C GLY A 15 4.58 25.89 -0.89
N ASN A 16 3.34 25.85 -1.43
CA ASN A 16 2.13 25.55 -0.64
C ASN A 16 2.06 24.07 -0.23
N SER A 17 2.73 23.17 -0.96
CA SER A 17 2.95 21.76 -0.65
C SER A 17 4.18 21.30 -1.40
N PHE A 18 4.84 20.22 -0.93
CA PHE A 18 5.94 19.57 -1.65
C PHE A 18 5.58 18.19 -2.18
N LEU A 19 4.49 17.59 -1.69
CA LEU A 19 3.95 16.32 -2.16
C LEU A 19 2.42 16.36 -2.16
N THR A 20 1.81 15.83 -3.22
CA THR A 20 0.35 15.78 -3.35
C THR A 20 -0.07 14.57 -4.17
N ASN A 21 -1.05 13.82 -3.70
CA ASN A 21 -1.71 12.77 -4.47
C ASN A 21 -2.94 13.36 -5.19
N LEU A 22 -2.89 13.43 -6.52
CA LEU A 22 -4.00 13.90 -7.34
C LEU A 22 -4.91 12.73 -7.71
N THR A 23 -6.00 12.57 -6.99
CA THR A 23 -7.01 11.55 -7.27
C THR A 23 -8.05 12.06 -8.26
N CYS A 24 -8.33 11.27 -9.29
CA CYS A 24 -9.34 11.57 -10.30
C CYS A 24 -10.48 10.55 -10.27
N ARG A 25 -11.71 11.06 -10.26
CA ARG A 25 -12.88 10.20 -10.37
C ARG A 25 -13.08 9.77 -11.83
N THR A 26 -13.21 8.45 -12.04
CA THR A 26 -13.60 7.87 -13.34
C THR A 26 -15.03 7.35 -13.23
N PRO A 27 -16.01 7.93 -13.97
CA PRO A 27 -17.35 7.37 -14.05
C PRO A 27 -17.31 5.98 -14.69
N VAL A 28 -18.05 5.05 -14.11
CA VAL A 28 -18.21 3.69 -14.66
C VAL A 28 -19.71 3.43 -14.81
N ASP A 29 -20.11 3.02 -16.01
CA ASP A 29 -21.47 2.57 -16.28
C ASP A 29 -21.52 1.05 -16.23
N THR A 30 -22.46 0.48 -15.45
CA THR A 30 -22.57 -0.96 -15.22
C THR A 30 -23.98 -1.33 -14.83
N ASN A 31 -24.40 -2.54 -15.21
CA ASN A 31 -25.65 -3.15 -14.77
C ASN A 31 -25.51 -3.99 -13.49
N LEU A 32 -24.31 -4.01 -12.88
CA LEU A 32 -24.04 -4.74 -11.64
C LEU A 32 -24.27 -3.85 -10.43
N THR A 33 -24.79 -4.42 -9.35
CA THR A 33 -24.84 -3.77 -8.05
C THR A 33 -23.46 -3.81 -7.35
N LEU A 34 -23.23 -2.93 -6.36
CA LEU A 34 -22.01 -2.99 -5.53
C LEU A 34 -21.82 -4.35 -4.88
N LYS A 35 -22.93 -5.02 -4.52
CA LYS A 35 -22.93 -6.37 -3.97
C LYS A 35 -22.44 -7.40 -4.99
N ASP A 36 -22.93 -7.32 -6.23
CA ASP A 36 -22.50 -8.22 -7.30
C ASP A 36 -21.01 -8.05 -7.60
N ILE A 37 -20.56 -6.81 -7.69
CA ILE A 37 -19.14 -6.48 -7.89
C ILE A 37 -18.29 -7.06 -6.77
N TYR A 38 -18.72 -6.91 -5.49
CA TYR A 38 -18.03 -7.48 -4.35
C TYR A 38 -17.93 -9.01 -4.42
N TYR A 39 -19.03 -9.70 -4.71
CA TYR A 39 -19.03 -11.17 -4.73
C TYR A 39 -18.27 -11.77 -5.90
N HIS A 40 -18.29 -11.14 -7.06
CA HIS A 40 -17.60 -11.63 -8.26
C HIS A 40 -16.12 -11.24 -8.31
N SER A 41 -15.67 -10.29 -7.48
CA SER A 41 -14.27 -9.92 -7.44
C SER A 41 -13.39 -11.01 -6.81
N LYS A 42 -12.17 -11.16 -7.33
CA LYS A 42 -11.17 -12.13 -6.85
C LYS A 42 -10.05 -11.48 -6.02
N ALA A 43 -10.23 -10.22 -5.56
CA ALA A 43 -9.25 -9.54 -4.75
C ALA A 43 -9.03 -10.25 -3.41
N ILE A 44 -7.79 -10.25 -2.92
CA ILE A 44 -7.41 -10.90 -1.65
C ILE A 44 -8.09 -10.19 -0.48
N TYR A 45 -8.04 -8.85 -0.47
CA TYR A 45 -8.72 -8.01 0.51
C TYR A 45 -9.83 -7.25 -0.15
N LYS A 46 -11.02 -7.33 0.39
CA LYS A 46 -12.19 -6.64 -0.13
C LYS A 46 -13.13 -6.25 1.00
N LEU A 47 -13.70 -5.06 0.89
CA LEU A 47 -14.68 -4.52 1.80
C LEU A 47 -15.89 -4.04 1.01
N TRP A 48 -17.07 -4.37 1.49
CA TRP A 48 -18.33 -3.83 1.01
C TRP A 48 -19.08 -3.16 2.16
N VAL A 49 -19.35 -1.87 1.99
CA VAL A 49 -20.26 -1.12 2.86
C VAL A 49 -21.57 -0.97 2.09
N LYS A 50 -22.62 -1.59 2.62
CA LYS A 50 -23.93 -1.69 1.98
C LYS A 50 -24.39 -0.30 1.49
N ASP A 51 -24.85 -0.27 0.24
CA ASP A 51 -25.41 0.90 -0.46
C ASP A 51 -24.50 2.13 -0.53
N THR A 52 -23.20 1.99 -0.19
CA THR A 52 -22.23 3.08 -0.12
C THR A 52 -21.06 2.88 -1.10
N PHE A 53 -20.25 1.86 -0.87
CA PHE A 53 -19.11 1.52 -1.73
C PHE A 53 -18.65 0.08 -1.60
N THR A 54 -17.85 -0.35 -2.56
CA THR A 54 -16.98 -1.53 -2.44
C THR A 54 -15.55 -1.13 -2.79
N VAL A 55 -14.57 -1.72 -2.09
CA VAL A 55 -13.16 -1.45 -2.30
C VAL A 55 -12.35 -2.74 -2.25
N PHE A 56 -11.28 -2.77 -3.00
CA PHE A 56 -10.39 -3.91 -3.18
C PHE A 56 -8.95 -3.48 -2.99
N SER A 57 -8.14 -4.35 -2.36
CA SER A 57 -6.71 -4.11 -2.19
C SER A 57 -5.91 -5.39 -2.43
N PRO A 58 -4.79 -5.32 -3.14
CA PRO A 58 -3.79 -6.39 -3.18
C PRO A 58 -2.87 -6.35 -1.94
N GLU A 59 -2.78 -5.22 -1.26
CA GLU A 59 -1.83 -4.95 -0.19
C GLU A 59 -2.37 -5.31 1.19
N ILE A 60 -1.49 -5.85 2.03
CA ILE A 60 -1.75 -6.10 3.45
C ILE A 60 -1.52 -4.79 4.21
N PHE A 61 -2.53 -4.30 4.93
CA PHE A 61 -2.34 -3.17 5.84
C PHE A 61 -1.39 -3.56 6.97
N VAL A 62 -1.82 -4.47 7.83
CA VAL A 62 -0.98 -5.12 8.85
C VAL A 62 -1.40 -6.57 9.05
N ARG A 63 -0.46 -7.39 9.50
CA ARG A 63 -0.71 -8.75 9.95
C ARG A 63 -0.29 -8.87 11.40
N ILE A 64 -1.18 -9.39 12.25
CA ILE A 64 -0.86 -9.71 13.64
C ILE A 64 -0.90 -11.23 13.80
N HIS A 65 0.20 -11.79 14.27
CA HIS A 65 0.32 -13.23 14.49
C HIS A 65 1.30 -13.51 15.64
N GLN A 66 0.87 -14.30 16.62
CA GLN A 66 1.69 -14.70 17.77
C GLN A 66 2.44 -13.54 18.46
N GLY A 67 1.71 -12.44 18.75
CA GLY A 67 2.29 -11.28 19.43
C GLY A 67 3.19 -10.40 18.56
N LYS A 68 3.33 -10.70 17.26
CA LYS A 68 4.06 -9.86 16.31
C LYS A 68 3.09 -9.13 15.39
N ILE A 69 3.43 -7.88 15.07
CA ILE A 69 2.79 -7.12 14.02
C ILE A 69 3.76 -6.98 12.85
N SER A 70 3.27 -7.14 11.63
CA SER A 70 4.06 -6.99 10.41
C SER A 70 3.30 -6.17 9.37
N SER A 71 4.03 -5.39 8.58
CA SER A 71 3.54 -4.70 7.39
C SER A 71 4.46 -4.96 6.21
N TYR A 72 3.89 -4.89 5.00
CA TYR A 72 4.54 -5.30 3.77
C TYR A 72 4.42 -4.21 2.70
N PRO A 73 5.09 -3.06 2.87
CA PRO A 73 5.04 -1.99 1.87
C PRO A 73 5.58 -2.46 0.52
N MET A 74 4.86 -2.09 -0.54
CA MET A 74 5.17 -2.47 -1.92
C MET A 74 5.34 -1.19 -2.74
N LYS A 75 6.43 -1.09 -3.52
CA LYS A 75 6.69 0.01 -4.46
C LYS A 75 7.40 -0.50 -5.71
N GLY A 76 7.15 0.20 -6.82
CA GLY A 76 7.72 -0.17 -8.10
C GLY A 76 7.04 -1.41 -8.70
N THR A 77 6.64 -1.32 -9.94
CA THR A 77 5.96 -2.40 -10.65
C THR A 77 6.51 -2.48 -12.07
N ILE A 78 6.78 -3.69 -12.53
CA ILE A 78 7.22 -3.95 -13.90
C ILE A 78 6.54 -5.22 -14.41
N ASP A 79 6.28 -5.27 -15.73
CA ASP A 79 5.76 -6.48 -16.37
C ASP A 79 6.82 -7.59 -16.30
N ALA A 80 6.45 -8.76 -15.79
CA ALA A 80 7.35 -9.88 -15.62
C ALA A 80 7.85 -10.48 -16.96
N SER A 81 7.17 -10.21 -18.06
CA SER A 81 7.57 -10.66 -19.41
C SER A 81 8.76 -9.89 -19.99
N ILE A 82 9.10 -8.72 -19.42
CA ILE A 82 10.24 -7.92 -19.87
C ILE A 82 11.54 -8.64 -19.53
N PRO A 83 12.47 -8.78 -20.49
CA PRO A 83 13.78 -9.38 -20.23
C PRO A 83 14.50 -8.66 -19.08
N SER A 84 15.00 -9.42 -18.11
CA SER A 84 15.69 -8.90 -16.91
C SER A 84 14.85 -7.95 -16.05
N ALA A 85 13.51 -8.08 -16.08
CA ALA A 85 12.57 -7.21 -15.34
C ALA A 85 12.96 -7.02 -13.87
N ALA A 86 13.33 -8.09 -13.16
CA ALA A 86 13.75 -8.02 -11.77
C ALA A 86 15.00 -7.14 -11.57
N GLN A 87 16.00 -7.25 -12.44
CA GLN A 87 17.20 -6.43 -12.36
C GLN A 87 16.93 -4.97 -12.70
N LEU A 88 16.09 -4.71 -13.71
CA LEU A 88 15.68 -3.35 -14.06
C LEU A 88 14.98 -2.68 -12.88
N LEU A 89 14.02 -3.36 -12.26
CA LEU A 89 13.28 -2.85 -11.11
C LEU A 89 14.18 -2.63 -9.88
N MET A 90 15.07 -3.56 -9.59
CA MET A 90 15.98 -3.45 -8.44
C MET A 90 17.04 -2.36 -8.61
N ASN A 91 17.45 -2.06 -9.85
CA ASN A 91 18.47 -1.06 -10.16
C ASN A 91 17.90 0.34 -10.43
N ASP A 92 16.57 0.51 -10.44
CA ASP A 92 15.96 1.83 -10.63
C ASP A 92 16.17 2.71 -9.38
N PRO A 93 16.92 3.82 -9.49
CA PRO A 93 17.23 4.67 -8.35
C PRO A 93 16.03 5.44 -7.82
N LYS A 94 15.05 5.78 -8.68
CA LYS A 94 13.82 6.45 -8.29
C LYS A 94 12.96 5.50 -7.44
N GLU A 95 12.72 4.29 -7.93
CA GLU A 95 11.96 3.27 -7.20
C GLU A 95 12.66 2.89 -5.87
N ALA A 96 14.00 2.88 -5.86
CA ALA A 96 14.77 2.65 -4.63
C ALA A 96 14.54 3.75 -3.59
N ALA A 97 14.55 5.01 -3.99
CA ALA A 97 14.34 6.15 -3.10
C ALA A 97 12.89 6.19 -2.56
N GLU A 98 11.89 5.99 -3.42
CA GLU A 98 10.49 5.92 -3.02
C GLU A 98 10.24 4.76 -2.05
N HIS A 99 10.84 3.60 -2.33
CA HIS A 99 10.73 2.43 -1.46
C HIS A 99 11.37 2.66 -0.08
N ALA A 100 12.53 3.30 -0.03
CA ALA A 100 13.17 3.66 1.24
C ALA A 100 12.28 4.59 2.08
N THR A 101 11.65 5.58 1.44
CA THR A 101 10.75 6.53 2.10
C THR A 101 9.54 5.82 2.72
N ILE A 102 8.86 4.94 1.99
CA ILE A 102 7.70 4.23 2.52
C ILE A 102 8.09 3.23 3.62
N VAL A 103 9.23 2.57 3.50
CA VAL A 103 9.74 1.66 4.54
C VAL A 103 10.03 2.42 5.84
N ASP A 104 10.63 3.62 5.77
CA ASP A 104 10.90 4.45 6.96
C ASP A 104 9.61 4.96 7.59
N LEU A 105 8.64 5.39 6.79
CA LEU A 105 7.32 5.79 7.26
C LEU A 105 6.63 4.65 8.03
N ILE A 106 6.50 3.47 7.41
CA ILE A 106 5.82 2.33 8.04
C ILE A 106 6.59 1.82 9.28
N ARG A 107 7.92 1.89 9.26
CA ARG A 107 8.73 1.58 10.45
C ARG A 107 8.40 2.52 11.61
N ASN A 108 8.25 3.81 11.34
CA ASN A 108 7.87 4.80 12.34
C ASN A 108 6.44 4.55 12.83
N ASP A 109 5.48 4.28 11.93
CA ASP A 109 4.09 3.98 12.30
C ASP A 109 4.01 2.75 13.21
N LEU A 110 4.66 1.66 12.86
CA LEU A 110 4.69 0.47 13.71
C LEU A 110 5.35 0.73 15.07
N SER A 111 6.32 1.64 15.14
CA SER A 111 6.99 1.99 16.39
C SER A 111 6.07 2.71 17.40
N MET A 112 4.92 3.23 16.95
CA MET A 112 3.91 3.81 17.85
C MET A 112 3.14 2.75 18.63
N VAL A 113 3.13 1.51 18.19
CA VAL A 113 2.28 0.43 18.72
C VAL A 113 3.04 -0.83 19.10
N ALA A 114 4.30 -0.96 18.69
CA ALA A 114 5.12 -2.14 18.89
C ALA A 114 6.54 -1.79 19.34
N ASN A 115 7.19 -2.74 20.01
CA ASN A 115 8.59 -2.67 20.42
C ASN A 115 9.48 -3.42 19.42
N GLN A 116 10.79 -3.15 19.45
CA GLN A 116 11.80 -3.85 18.64
C GLN A 116 11.48 -3.86 17.15
N VAL A 117 10.94 -2.74 16.65
CA VAL A 117 10.59 -2.62 15.24
C VAL A 117 11.83 -2.65 14.36
N SER A 118 11.81 -3.55 13.38
CA SER A 118 12.93 -3.76 12.46
C SER A 118 12.45 -4.15 11.07
N VAL A 119 13.29 -3.89 10.07
CA VAL A 119 13.08 -4.35 8.70
C VAL A 119 13.69 -5.74 8.58
N SER A 120 12.85 -6.78 8.59
CA SER A 120 13.30 -8.17 8.53
C SER A 120 13.75 -8.60 7.14
N ARG A 121 13.13 -8.02 6.10
CA ARG A 121 13.51 -8.21 4.70
C ARG A 121 13.37 -6.88 3.96
N TYR A 122 14.41 -6.45 3.27
CA TYR A 122 14.44 -5.19 2.55
C TYR A 122 14.52 -5.40 1.04
N ARG A 123 13.62 -4.75 0.28
CA ARG A 123 13.58 -4.73 -1.19
C ARG A 123 13.79 -6.11 -1.83
N TYR A 124 12.85 -7.00 -1.64
CA TYR A 124 12.80 -8.27 -2.36
C TYR A 124 11.75 -8.22 -3.48
N ILE A 125 11.88 -9.09 -4.46
CA ILE A 125 10.92 -9.18 -5.56
C ILE A 125 9.78 -10.11 -5.19
N ASP A 126 8.55 -9.60 -5.32
CA ASP A 126 7.31 -10.36 -5.30
C ASP A 126 6.75 -10.49 -6.72
N THR A 127 6.16 -11.64 -7.02
CA THR A 127 5.46 -11.89 -8.28
C THR A 127 3.96 -11.92 -8.03
N LEU A 128 3.24 -11.01 -8.67
CA LEU A 128 1.78 -10.94 -8.58
C LEU A 128 1.15 -11.38 -9.88
N GLN A 129 0.14 -12.25 -9.80
CA GLN A 129 -0.66 -12.67 -10.94
C GLN A 129 -1.83 -11.71 -11.14
N THR A 130 -1.95 -11.16 -12.34
CA THR A 130 -3.06 -10.30 -12.75
C THR A 130 -3.85 -10.92 -13.90
N ASN A 131 -4.97 -10.32 -14.26
CA ASN A 131 -5.77 -10.78 -15.42
C ASN A 131 -5.01 -10.63 -16.75
N GLN A 132 -3.98 -9.79 -16.79
CA GLN A 132 -3.20 -9.47 -18.00
C GLN A 132 -1.82 -10.14 -18.03
N GLY A 133 -1.47 -10.90 -16.99
CA GLY A 133 -0.17 -11.56 -16.85
C GLY A 133 0.47 -11.33 -15.49
N ALA A 134 1.69 -11.83 -15.33
CA ALA A 134 2.45 -11.64 -14.11
C ALA A 134 3.15 -10.28 -14.10
N ILE A 135 3.16 -9.63 -12.94
CA ILE A 135 3.95 -8.43 -12.67
C ILE A 135 4.91 -8.69 -11.53
N LEU A 136 6.05 -8.01 -11.55
CA LEU A 136 7.00 -7.98 -10.44
C LEU A 136 6.84 -6.69 -9.67
N GLN A 137 6.88 -6.79 -8.34
CA GLN A 137 6.92 -5.65 -7.42
C GLN A 137 8.07 -5.77 -6.44
N THR A 138 8.63 -4.64 -5.98
CA THR A 138 9.52 -4.66 -4.83
C THR A 138 8.72 -4.53 -3.55
N SER A 139 9.01 -5.42 -2.60
CA SER A 139 8.38 -5.44 -1.28
C SER A 139 9.44 -5.38 -0.18
N SER A 140 9.05 -4.93 1.00
CA SER A 140 9.82 -5.10 2.23
C SER A 140 8.92 -5.65 3.31
N GLU A 141 9.51 -6.31 4.30
CA GLU A 141 8.82 -6.76 5.50
C GLU A 141 9.35 -6.00 6.72
N ILE A 142 8.46 -5.32 7.42
CA ILE A 142 8.74 -4.61 8.66
C ILE A 142 7.95 -5.30 9.75
N GLN A 143 8.59 -5.62 10.87
CA GLN A 143 7.94 -6.31 11.98
C GLN A 143 8.31 -5.69 13.31
N GLY A 144 7.41 -5.84 14.29
CA GLY A 144 7.61 -5.45 15.67
C GLY A 144 6.92 -6.42 16.63
N VAL A 145 7.24 -6.32 17.91
CA VAL A 145 6.67 -7.13 18.99
C VAL A 145 5.61 -6.31 19.70
N LEU A 146 4.39 -6.80 19.73
CA LEU A 146 3.28 -6.18 20.45
C LEU A 146 3.38 -6.41 21.97
N PRO A 147 2.85 -5.48 22.81
CA PRO A 147 2.69 -5.72 24.24
C PRO A 147 1.84 -6.98 24.50
N GLU A 148 2.07 -7.69 25.61
CA GLU A 148 1.35 -8.95 25.92
C GLU A 148 -0.18 -8.76 25.96
N ASN A 149 -0.63 -7.58 26.43
CA ASN A 149 -2.05 -7.26 26.54
C ASN A 149 -2.68 -6.69 25.24
N TYR A 150 -1.98 -6.78 24.09
CA TYR A 150 -2.47 -6.25 22.80
C TYR A 150 -3.88 -6.74 22.42
N PRO A 151 -4.32 -7.98 22.74
CA PRO A 151 -5.66 -8.43 22.35
C PRO A 151 -6.79 -7.59 22.96
N GLU A 152 -6.58 -7.03 24.14
CA GLU A 152 -7.55 -6.17 24.84
C GLU A 152 -7.64 -4.78 24.22
N HIS A 153 -6.59 -4.36 23.49
CA HIS A 153 -6.45 -3.01 22.90
C HIS A 153 -6.35 -3.03 21.39
N LEU A 154 -6.77 -4.11 20.72
CA LEU A 154 -6.59 -4.30 19.28
C LEU A 154 -7.23 -3.16 18.44
N GLY A 155 -8.41 -2.68 18.84
CA GLY A 155 -9.08 -1.56 18.18
C GLY A 155 -8.27 -0.26 18.27
N GLU A 156 -7.78 0.08 19.47
CA GLU A 156 -6.94 1.26 19.67
C GLU A 156 -5.64 1.19 18.89
N LEU A 157 -5.00 0.02 18.87
CA LEU A 157 -3.78 -0.24 18.10
C LEU A 157 -4.00 0.03 16.62
N ILE A 158 -5.10 -0.50 16.03
CA ILE A 158 -5.44 -0.27 14.63
C ILE A 158 -5.71 1.21 14.36
N PHE A 159 -6.46 1.90 15.25
CA PHE A 159 -6.75 3.33 15.09
C PHE A 159 -5.49 4.20 15.13
N ARG A 160 -4.48 3.83 15.91
CA ARG A 160 -3.19 4.54 15.96
C ARG A 160 -2.40 4.43 14.64
N LEU A 161 -2.64 3.39 13.86
CA LEU A 161 -2.01 3.18 12.56
C LEU A 161 -2.79 3.81 11.40
N LEU A 162 -3.93 4.47 11.68
CA LEU A 162 -4.74 5.14 10.67
C LEU A 162 -4.53 6.67 10.71
N PRO A 163 -4.58 7.34 9.54
CA PRO A 163 -4.68 6.75 8.20
C PRO A 163 -3.41 5.99 7.84
N ALA A 164 -3.57 4.88 7.12
CA ALA A 164 -2.43 4.09 6.64
C ALA A 164 -1.48 4.94 5.79
N GLY A 165 -0.18 4.82 6.02
CA GLY A 165 0.84 5.48 5.21
C GLY A 165 0.70 5.06 3.75
N SER A 166 0.46 6.02 2.87
CA SER A 166 0.26 5.83 1.44
C SER A 166 0.90 6.98 0.69
N ILE A 167 2.15 6.84 0.33
CA ILE A 167 2.89 7.82 -0.45
C ILE A 167 3.23 7.24 -1.82
#